data_6d28d09b0afa3e46a3d834cf008c563e
#
_entry.id   6d28d09b0afa3e46a3d834cf008c563e
#
_cell.length_a   1.000
_cell.length_b   1.000
_cell.length_c   1.000
_cell.angle_alpha   90.00
_cell.angle_beta   90.00
_cell.angle_gamma   90.00
#
_symmetry.space_group_name_H-M   'P 1'
#
loop_
_entity.id
_entity.type
_entity.pdbx_description
1 polymer ?
#
loop_
_entity_poly.entity_id
_entity_poly.type
_entity_poly.pdbx_seq_one_letter_code
_entity_poly.pdbx_strand_id
1 'polypeptide(L)'
;MAKKNLVVLTGAGISAESGIQTFRDSDGLWMNHKIEDVATPRGFAKNPELVLDFYNQRRKDVQKVKPNTAHIGLAELEEIYNVTIVTQNIDDLHERGGSTNVIHLHGEIFKMHSVGNPNNVLEIKGDIKVGDRKSVV
;
A
#
# COMPACT_ATOMS: atom_id res chain seq x y z
N MET A 1 12.41 1.55 32.25
CA MET A 1 13.47 2.03 31.31
C MET A 1 12.83 2.52 30.00
N ALA A 2 13.37 3.58 29.46
CA ALA A 2 12.92 4.07 28.16
C ALA A 2 13.24 3.04 27.06
N LYS A 3 12.29 2.75 26.19
CA LYS A 3 12.48 1.88 25.03
C LYS A 3 13.42 2.52 24.02
N LYS A 4 14.28 1.72 23.43
CA LYS A 4 15.10 2.17 22.28
C LYS A 4 14.24 2.33 21.03
N ASN A 5 14.64 3.25 20.18
CA ASN A 5 14.00 3.44 18.88
C ASN A 5 14.49 2.40 17.87
N LEU A 6 13.56 1.80 17.15
CA LEU A 6 13.85 0.86 16.08
C LEU A 6 13.11 1.31 14.82
N VAL A 7 13.84 1.57 13.75
CA VAL A 7 13.27 1.91 12.44
C VAL A 7 13.45 0.72 11.53
N VAL A 8 12.35 0.27 10.92
CA VAL A 8 12.34 -0.89 10.03
C VAL A 8 11.86 -0.46 8.64
N LEU A 9 12.69 -0.63 7.64
CA LEU A 9 12.32 -0.41 6.25
C LEU A 9 11.80 -1.70 5.64
N THR A 10 10.61 -1.68 5.06
CA THR A 10 10.03 -2.84 4.39
C THR A 10 9.65 -2.54 2.93
N GLY A 11 9.59 -3.59 2.14
CA GLY A 11 9.20 -3.56 0.73
C GLY A 11 8.28 -4.72 0.38
N ALA A 12 8.04 -4.93 -0.90
CA ALA A 12 7.09 -5.93 -1.41
C ALA A 12 7.36 -7.35 -0.91
N GLY A 13 8.62 -7.68 -0.63
CA GLY A 13 9.01 -9.02 -0.17
C GLY A 13 8.33 -9.45 1.13
N ILE A 14 8.06 -8.54 2.07
CA ILE A 14 7.40 -8.88 3.33
C ILE A 14 5.95 -9.34 3.12
N SER A 15 5.28 -8.85 2.08
CA SER A 15 3.88 -9.19 1.77
C SER A 15 3.74 -10.37 0.81
N ALA A 16 4.84 -10.88 0.24
CA ALA A 16 4.82 -11.97 -0.72
C ALA A 16 4.23 -13.27 -0.13
N GLU A 17 4.60 -13.62 1.09
CA GLU A 17 4.09 -14.82 1.78
C GLU A 17 2.61 -14.69 2.17
N SER A 18 2.07 -13.49 2.22
CA SER A 18 0.64 -13.26 2.41
C SER A 18 -0.17 -13.51 1.13
N GLY A 19 0.49 -13.59 -0.02
CA GLY A 19 -0.14 -13.82 -1.32
C GLY A 19 -0.23 -12.59 -2.22
N ILE A 20 0.44 -11.49 -1.86
CA ILE A 20 0.52 -10.31 -2.71
C ILE A 20 1.71 -10.44 -3.64
N GLN A 21 1.49 -10.32 -4.95
CA GLN A 21 2.57 -10.35 -5.91
C GLN A 21 3.52 -9.16 -5.73
N THR A 22 4.82 -9.46 -5.82
CA THR A 22 5.84 -8.42 -5.76
C THR A 22 5.94 -7.66 -7.08
N PHE A 23 6.50 -6.46 -7.03
CA PHE A 23 6.71 -5.56 -8.16
C PHE A 23 7.61 -6.12 -9.27
N ARG A 24 8.36 -7.17 -8.97
CA ARG A 24 9.39 -7.71 -9.86
C ARG A 24 9.07 -9.15 -10.21
N ASP A 25 8.12 -9.32 -11.09
CA ASP A 25 8.19 -10.47 -11.96
C ASP A 25 9.41 -10.31 -12.88
N SER A 26 9.93 -11.42 -13.38
CA SER A 26 11.11 -11.50 -14.23
C SER A 26 11.12 -10.52 -15.41
N ASP A 27 9.97 -9.96 -15.76
CA ASP A 27 9.75 -9.09 -16.92
C ASP A 27 9.65 -7.59 -16.57
N GLY A 28 9.82 -7.21 -15.29
CA GLY A 28 9.67 -5.82 -14.86
C GLY A 28 8.24 -5.29 -14.91
N LEU A 29 7.25 -6.18 -15.04
CA LEU A 29 5.84 -5.84 -15.05
C LEU A 29 5.24 -5.99 -13.65
N TRP A 30 4.28 -5.13 -13.33
CA TRP A 30 3.44 -5.28 -12.14
C TRP A 30 2.07 -5.76 -12.58
N MET A 31 1.74 -7.02 -12.28
CA MET A 31 0.47 -7.64 -12.68
C MET A 31 0.17 -7.44 -14.17
N ASN A 32 1.17 -7.72 -15.01
CA ASN A 32 1.13 -7.59 -16.47
C ASN A 32 1.01 -6.16 -17.01
N HIS A 33 1.23 -5.14 -16.18
CA HIS A 33 1.23 -3.74 -16.59
C HIS A 33 2.60 -3.11 -16.40
N LYS A 34 2.97 -2.22 -17.30
CA LYS A 34 4.17 -1.40 -17.13
C LYS A 34 3.98 -0.43 -15.98
N ILE A 35 4.99 -0.28 -15.14
CA ILE A 35 4.95 0.62 -13.98
C ILE A 35 4.62 2.05 -14.41
N GLU A 36 5.17 2.51 -15.52
CA GLU A 36 4.92 3.86 -16.04
C GLU A 36 3.44 4.10 -16.36
N ASP A 37 2.71 3.06 -16.75
CA ASP A 37 1.30 3.18 -17.14
C ASP A 37 0.36 3.22 -15.93
N VAL A 38 0.71 2.58 -14.82
CA VAL A 38 -0.20 2.42 -13.67
C VAL A 38 0.28 3.10 -12.39
N ALA A 39 1.56 3.44 -12.27
CA ALA A 39 2.15 3.94 -11.03
C ALA A 39 2.85 5.29 -11.19
N THR A 40 2.40 6.12 -12.14
CA THR A 40 2.93 7.47 -12.34
C THR A 40 1.79 8.48 -12.53
N PRO A 41 2.00 9.76 -12.18
CA PRO A 41 1.03 10.82 -12.49
C PRO A 41 0.76 10.94 -13.99
N ARG A 42 1.79 10.73 -14.82
CA ARG A 42 1.66 10.77 -16.28
C ARG A 42 0.77 9.64 -16.81
N GLY A 43 0.92 8.43 -16.27
CA GLY A 43 0.06 7.29 -16.60
C GLY A 43 -1.40 7.56 -16.23
N PHE A 44 -1.63 8.14 -15.06
CA PHE A 44 -2.97 8.54 -14.63
C PHE A 44 -3.58 9.61 -15.54
N ALA A 45 -2.82 10.62 -15.91
CA ALA A 45 -3.29 11.67 -16.83
C ALA A 45 -3.62 11.12 -18.21
N LYS A 46 -2.84 10.15 -18.70
CA LYS A 46 -3.02 9.53 -20.01
C LYS A 46 -4.22 8.59 -20.07
N ASN A 47 -4.40 7.77 -19.05
CA ASN A 47 -5.48 6.77 -19.01
C ASN A 47 -5.95 6.54 -17.57
N PRO A 48 -6.76 7.46 -17.01
CA PRO A 48 -7.23 7.35 -15.64
C PRO A 48 -8.08 6.10 -15.40
N GLU A 49 -8.85 5.66 -16.37
CA GLU A 49 -9.69 4.47 -16.26
C GLU A 49 -8.85 3.21 -16.02
N LEU A 50 -7.80 3.02 -16.81
CA LEU A 50 -6.88 1.90 -16.64
C LEU A 50 -6.26 1.91 -15.24
N VAL A 51 -5.81 3.06 -14.78
CA VAL A 51 -5.16 3.20 -13.48
C VAL A 51 -6.13 2.91 -12.34
N LEU A 52 -7.34 3.47 -12.40
CA LEU A 52 -8.36 3.21 -11.39
C LEU A 52 -8.76 1.73 -11.34
N ASP A 53 -8.99 1.10 -12.49
CA ASP A 53 -9.31 -0.32 -12.56
C ASP A 53 -8.18 -1.18 -12.00
N PHE A 54 -6.94 -0.85 -12.32
CA PHE A 54 -5.77 -1.54 -11.79
C PHE A 54 -5.75 -1.52 -10.26
N TYR A 55 -5.89 -0.35 -9.64
CA TYR A 55 -5.89 -0.24 -8.19
C TYR A 55 -7.17 -0.77 -7.54
N ASN A 56 -8.32 -0.68 -8.19
CA ASN A 56 -9.55 -1.32 -7.73
C ASN A 56 -9.35 -2.84 -7.59
N GLN A 57 -8.71 -3.45 -8.58
CA GLN A 57 -8.40 -4.89 -8.52
C GLN A 57 -7.39 -5.20 -7.41
N ARG A 58 -6.34 -4.40 -7.27
CA ARG A 58 -5.35 -4.56 -6.18
C ARG A 58 -6.01 -4.42 -4.82
N ARG A 59 -6.96 -3.51 -4.67
CA ARG A 59 -7.69 -3.32 -3.41
C ARG A 59 -8.49 -4.57 -3.04
N LYS A 60 -9.13 -5.20 -4.02
CA LYS A 60 -9.83 -6.48 -3.82
C LYS A 60 -8.86 -7.58 -3.41
N ASP A 61 -7.70 -7.66 -4.05
CA ASP A 61 -6.70 -8.68 -3.75
C ASP A 61 -6.17 -8.52 -2.32
N VAL A 62 -5.87 -7.30 -1.89
CA VAL A 62 -5.38 -7.03 -0.53
C VAL A 62 -6.41 -7.38 0.54
N GLN A 63 -7.69 -7.19 0.26
CA GLN A 63 -8.76 -7.58 1.21
C GLN A 63 -8.85 -9.08 1.45
N LYS A 64 -8.41 -9.89 0.50
CA LYS A 64 -8.48 -11.37 0.58
C LYS A 64 -7.33 -12.00 1.36
N VAL A 65 -6.23 -11.28 1.54
CA VAL A 65 -5.02 -11.80 2.19
C VAL A 65 -4.94 -11.36 3.64
N LYS A 66 -4.08 -12.01 4.40
CA LYS A 66 -3.89 -11.75 5.84
C LYS A 66 -2.44 -11.40 6.13
N PRO A 67 -2.18 -10.65 7.22
CA PRO A 67 -0.82 -10.48 7.71
C PRO A 67 -0.17 -11.82 7.95
N ASN A 68 1.12 -11.92 7.64
CA ASN A 68 1.91 -13.11 7.94
C ASN A 68 2.74 -12.92 9.22
N THR A 69 3.53 -13.92 9.57
CA THR A 69 4.34 -13.92 10.79
C THR A 69 5.33 -12.77 10.86
N ALA A 70 5.83 -12.26 9.73
CA ALA A 70 6.73 -11.11 9.71
C ALA A 70 6.00 -9.82 10.12
N HIS A 71 4.80 -9.57 9.59
CA HIS A 71 3.99 -8.42 10.00
C HIS A 71 3.67 -8.47 11.50
N ILE A 72 3.25 -9.63 11.98
CA ILE A 72 2.88 -9.85 13.39
C ILE A 72 4.11 -9.71 14.30
N GLY A 73 5.24 -10.29 13.90
CA GLY A 73 6.49 -10.21 14.66
C GLY A 73 7.00 -8.79 14.81
N LEU A 74 6.90 -7.96 13.76
CA LEU A 74 7.26 -6.55 13.85
C LEU A 74 6.36 -5.78 14.81
N ALA A 75 5.07 -6.09 14.85
CA ALA A 75 4.15 -5.50 15.83
C ALA A 75 4.49 -5.92 17.27
N GLU A 76 4.85 -7.18 17.48
CA GLU A 76 5.25 -7.67 18.80
C GLU A 76 6.52 -6.99 19.34
N LEU A 77 7.41 -6.53 18.47
CA LEU A 77 8.59 -5.78 18.87
C LEU A 77 8.25 -4.45 19.58
N GLU A 78 7.03 -3.93 19.44
CA GLU A 78 6.59 -2.73 20.12
C GLU A 78 6.53 -2.91 21.66
N GLU A 79 6.52 -4.13 22.16
CA GLU A 79 6.61 -4.41 23.58
C GLU A 79 7.96 -3.96 24.18
N ILE A 80 9.04 -4.05 23.39
CA ILE A 80 10.40 -3.76 23.86
C ILE A 80 11.08 -2.59 23.16
N TYR A 81 10.56 -2.14 22.03
CA TYR A 81 11.10 -1.01 21.26
C TYR A 81 10.01 0.01 20.92
N ASN A 82 10.43 1.25 20.69
CA ASN A 82 9.63 2.21 19.95
C ASN A 82 9.83 1.94 18.45
N VAL A 83 8.92 1.20 17.84
CA VAL A 83 9.06 0.76 16.44
C VAL A 83 8.41 1.76 15.51
N THR A 84 9.16 2.21 14.51
CA THR A 84 8.65 2.94 13.35
C THR A 84 8.88 2.09 12.11
N ILE A 85 7.81 1.71 11.43
CA ILE A 85 7.89 1.00 10.16
C ILE A 85 7.80 2.03 9.03
N VAL A 86 8.79 2.02 8.15
CA VAL A 86 8.79 2.80 6.91
C VAL A 86 8.63 1.81 5.77
N THR A 87 7.48 1.81 5.12
CA THR A 87 7.18 0.82 4.08
C THR A 87 7.00 1.43 2.70
N GLN A 88 7.51 0.75 1.70
CA GLN A 88 7.24 1.02 0.29
C GLN A 88 5.89 0.44 -0.16
N ASN A 89 5.27 -0.39 0.67
CA ASN A 89 4.04 -1.10 0.34
C ASN A 89 2.83 -0.19 0.51
N ILE A 90 1.85 -0.39 -0.35
CA ILE A 90 0.57 0.33 -0.28
C ILE A 90 -0.51 -0.47 0.47
N ASP A 91 -0.24 -1.75 0.78
CA ASP A 91 -1.15 -2.58 1.58
C ASP A 91 -1.17 -2.17 3.07
N ASP A 92 -2.18 -2.61 3.79
CA ASP A 92 -2.38 -2.33 5.21
C ASP A 92 -1.98 -3.50 6.12
N LEU A 93 -1.15 -4.42 5.63
CA LEU A 93 -0.82 -5.65 6.37
C LEU A 93 -0.03 -5.39 7.66
N HIS A 94 0.82 -4.36 7.70
CA HIS A 94 1.49 -3.96 8.93
C HIS A 94 0.50 -3.53 10.00
N GLU A 95 -0.46 -2.67 9.65
CA GLU A 95 -1.50 -2.19 10.57
C GLU A 95 -2.40 -3.33 11.02
N ARG A 96 -2.83 -4.18 10.10
CA ARG A 96 -3.64 -5.37 10.44
C ARG A 96 -2.87 -6.39 11.28
N GLY A 97 -1.55 -6.43 11.16
CA GLY A 97 -0.67 -7.24 12.01
C GLY A 97 -0.47 -6.69 13.41
N GLY A 98 -0.90 -5.45 13.66
CA GLY A 98 -0.86 -4.81 14.97
C GLY A 98 0.14 -3.66 15.11
N SER A 99 0.90 -3.31 14.07
CA SER A 99 1.82 -2.17 14.11
C SER A 99 1.08 -0.85 14.23
N THR A 100 1.51 0.02 15.13
CA THR A 100 0.83 1.29 15.45
C THR A 100 1.47 2.52 14.82
N ASN A 101 2.71 2.41 14.33
CA ASN A 101 3.42 3.53 13.73
C ASN A 101 4.02 3.09 12.39
N VAL A 102 3.26 3.30 11.32
CA VAL A 102 3.60 2.90 9.95
C VAL A 102 3.58 4.12 9.04
N ILE A 103 4.67 4.35 8.33
CA ILE A 103 4.81 5.42 7.34
C ILE A 103 4.81 4.78 5.96
N HIS A 104 3.83 5.15 5.14
CA HIS A 104 3.69 4.68 3.76
C HIS A 104 4.34 5.67 2.79
N LEU A 105 5.47 5.28 2.18
CA LEU A 105 6.23 6.15 1.28
C LEU A 105 5.54 6.39 -0.07
N HIS A 106 4.67 5.48 -0.49
CA HIS A 106 4.03 5.49 -1.81
C HIS A 106 2.49 5.50 -1.74
N GLY A 107 1.95 5.96 -0.63
CA GLY A 107 0.51 6.01 -0.40
C GLY A 107 -0.07 4.70 0.14
N GLU A 108 -1.38 4.66 0.25
CA GLU A 108 -2.13 3.55 0.86
C GLU A 108 -3.31 3.16 -0.01
N ILE A 109 -3.45 1.85 -0.27
CA ILE A 109 -4.48 1.33 -1.20
C ILE A 109 -5.92 1.59 -0.72
N PHE A 110 -6.12 1.72 0.60
CA PHE A 110 -7.43 1.98 1.20
C PHE A 110 -7.69 3.46 1.48
N LYS A 111 -6.88 4.35 0.94
CA LYS A 111 -7.08 5.80 1.05
C LYS A 111 -7.18 6.44 -0.32
N MET A 112 -7.97 7.50 -0.40
CA MET A 112 -8.16 8.28 -1.61
C MET A 112 -8.31 9.76 -1.29
N HIS A 113 -8.06 10.59 -2.28
CA HIS A 113 -8.39 12.02 -2.21
C HIS A 113 -8.93 12.50 -3.56
N SER A 114 -9.60 13.65 -3.54
CA SER A 114 -9.99 14.31 -4.78
C SER A 114 -8.78 14.88 -5.50
N VAL A 115 -8.79 14.81 -6.82
CA VAL A 115 -7.74 15.45 -7.65
C VAL A 115 -7.61 16.94 -7.35
N GLY A 116 -8.73 17.61 -7.04
CA GLY A 116 -8.75 19.05 -6.73
C GLY A 116 -8.43 19.39 -5.26
N ASN A 117 -8.39 18.40 -4.37
CA ASN A 117 -8.11 18.62 -2.95
C ASN A 117 -7.34 17.45 -2.33
N PRO A 118 -6.00 17.44 -2.51
CA PRO A 118 -5.17 16.35 -2.01
C PRO A 118 -5.08 16.26 -0.49
N ASN A 119 -5.49 17.30 0.23
CA ASN A 119 -5.45 17.32 1.69
C ASN A 119 -6.65 16.63 2.34
N ASN A 120 -7.73 16.41 1.59
CA ASN A 120 -8.91 15.72 2.09
C ASN A 120 -8.83 14.23 1.77
N VAL A 121 -8.13 13.49 2.63
CA VAL A 121 -7.94 12.05 2.48
C VAL A 121 -9.10 11.29 3.11
N LEU A 122 -9.70 10.38 2.36
CA LEU A 122 -10.82 9.55 2.78
C LEU A 122 -10.45 8.07 2.69
N GLU A 123 -11.05 7.25 3.53
CA GLU A 123 -10.93 5.80 3.42
C GLU A 123 -11.80 5.25 2.30
N ILE A 124 -11.33 4.21 1.62
CA ILE A 124 -12.03 3.51 0.55
C ILE A 124 -11.82 2.01 0.65
N LYS A 125 -12.88 1.22 0.55
CA LYS A 125 -12.82 -0.24 0.43
C LYS A 125 -13.36 -0.74 -0.91
N GLY A 126 -14.26 -0.01 -1.52
CA GLY A 126 -14.87 -0.34 -2.80
C GLY A 126 -14.10 0.19 -4.01
N ASP A 127 -14.76 0.21 -5.16
CA ASP A 127 -14.18 0.67 -6.40
C ASP A 127 -14.29 2.20 -6.56
N ILE A 128 -13.28 2.78 -7.17
CA ILE A 128 -13.29 4.18 -7.60
C ILE A 128 -13.50 4.20 -9.11
N LYS A 129 -14.46 5.00 -9.58
CA LYS A 129 -14.78 5.13 -11.02
C LYS A 129 -14.33 6.49 -11.54
N VAL A 130 -14.04 6.53 -12.86
CA VAL A 130 -13.79 7.79 -13.56
C VAL A 130 -15.02 8.69 -13.41
N GLY A 131 -14.79 9.95 -13.06
CA GLY A 131 -15.87 10.92 -12.81
C GLY A 131 -16.22 11.11 -11.33
N ASP A 132 -15.75 10.24 -10.44
CA ASP A 132 -15.96 10.37 -9.00
C ASP A 132 -15.11 11.51 -8.38
N ARG A 133 -14.29 12.19 -9.18
CA ARG A 133 -13.34 13.23 -8.76
C ARG A 133 -12.40 12.80 -7.63
N LYS A 134 -12.05 11.53 -7.60
CA LYS A 134 -11.22 10.92 -6.58
C LYS A 134 -10.02 10.24 -7.23
N SER A 135 -8.91 10.24 -6.54
CA SER A 135 -7.74 9.47 -6.94
C SER A 135 -7.24 8.62 -5.79
N VAL A 136 -6.52 7.54 -6.11
CA VAL A 136 -5.88 6.69 -5.11
C VAL A 136 -4.61 7.38 -4.62
N VAL A 137 -4.44 7.38 -3.33
CA VAL A 137 -3.24 7.92 -2.67
C VAL A 137 -2.37 6.79 -2.18
#